data_f6d5383bcf23470e1933d72dfe9a6677
#
_entry.id   f6d5383bcf23470e1933d72dfe9a6677
#
_cell.length_a   1.000
_cell.length_b   1.000
_cell.length_c   1.000
_cell.angle_alpha   90.00
_cell.angle_beta   90.00
_cell.angle_gamma   90.00
#
_symmetry.space_group_name_H-M   'P 1'
#
loop_
_entity.id
_entity.type
_entity.pdbx_description
1 polymer ?
#
loop_
_entity_poly.entity_id
_entity_poly.type
_entity_poly.pdbx_seq_one_letter_code
_entity_poly.pdbx_strand_id
1 'polypeptide(L)'
;MLAMNDLKFFYENSPEFMGFIPRKRGIDSPKTIIYGVLNSGKSAVLKNEISELKKDEILYLNLADLRLEEAVANDAIFAARNSAGDTKASEINEHEISREATLDAEISDTGQFYRAAVKNDTKIIKNASLNYINNAKNAESGGIKNRSENFFREIKEFLAANEQISSLFLDNFSSADFEISSLQSFAGGLNLKRFIISTRDKELVLPGFERLELLPLSFEEFIAFDKRHNEINSMISAFLAQGGGAKNPFIAPAEILEFEQSLLTANFSRTEILILKECLSFVHAAFSANKIYTALKPRIKISKDAVYGTIAKLERENFIRFLSKVGEPARAKKLYFSHFNMREILTSKKDFSKKFANVLFCELLGLNTSIFYTKELDFYLPALKMGVLIIPFSDADIIFLKFRKILSALKRLDVTSLKVVSMANSGRLEIEGIRCDVLPFHEFALSF
;
A
#
# COMPACT_ATOMS: atom_id res chain seq x y z
N MET A 1 -24.38 -13.39 6.28
CA MET A 1 -25.19 -13.18 5.06
C MET A 1 -25.46 -11.70 4.99
N LEU A 2 -25.03 -11.05 3.92
CA LEU A 2 -25.31 -9.63 3.69
C LEU A 2 -26.82 -9.53 3.47
N ALA A 3 -27.57 -8.91 4.38
CA ALA A 3 -29.01 -8.85 4.21
C ALA A 3 -29.37 -7.77 3.16
N MET A 4 -30.47 -7.98 2.42
CA MET A 4 -31.02 -6.96 1.51
C MET A 4 -31.17 -5.59 2.20
N ASN A 5 -31.46 -5.59 3.50
CA ASN A 5 -31.56 -4.39 4.32
C ASN A 5 -30.23 -3.64 4.49
N ASP A 6 -29.10 -4.36 4.52
CA ASP A 6 -27.76 -3.74 4.65
C ASP A 6 -27.39 -3.03 3.34
N LEU A 7 -27.65 -3.67 2.18
CA LEU A 7 -27.45 -3.04 0.87
C LEU A 7 -28.34 -1.81 0.68
N LYS A 8 -29.59 -1.89 1.15
CA LYS A 8 -30.53 -0.74 1.14
C LYS A 8 -29.97 0.41 1.99
N PHE A 9 -29.41 0.12 3.18
CA PHE A 9 -28.78 1.13 4.01
C PHE A 9 -27.62 1.85 3.28
N PHE A 10 -26.72 1.12 2.64
CA PHE A 10 -25.61 1.72 1.90
C PHE A 10 -26.07 2.50 0.65
N TYR A 11 -27.13 2.04 0.00
CA TYR A 11 -27.73 2.74 -1.12
C TYR A 11 -28.37 4.09 -0.70
N GLU A 12 -29.15 4.09 0.38
CA GLU A 12 -29.80 5.30 0.90
C GLU A 12 -28.78 6.29 1.53
N ASN A 13 -27.65 5.81 2.03
CA ASN A 13 -26.61 6.59 2.70
C ASN A 13 -25.30 6.67 1.88
N SER A 14 -25.42 6.91 0.58
CA SER A 14 -24.24 7.18 -0.27
C SER A 14 -23.42 8.34 0.31
N PRO A 15 -22.08 8.23 0.34
CA PRO A 15 -21.24 9.23 1.00
C PRO A 15 -21.37 10.58 0.33
N GLU A 16 -21.61 11.63 1.12
CA GLU A 16 -21.44 13.00 0.68
C GLU A 16 -19.96 13.36 0.66
N PHE A 17 -19.53 14.01 -0.41
CA PHE A 17 -18.17 14.44 -0.56
C PHE A 17 -18.07 15.95 -0.64
N MET A 18 -17.38 16.56 0.32
CA MET A 18 -17.10 17.98 0.33
C MET A 18 -15.63 18.25 0.05
N GLY A 19 -15.35 18.74 -1.15
CA GLY A 19 -14.05 19.24 -1.57
C GLY A 19 -13.07 18.15 -2.02
N PHE A 20 -12.76 18.17 -3.28
CA PHE A 20 -11.73 17.36 -3.93
C PHE A 20 -10.76 18.27 -4.67
N ILE A 21 -9.49 17.93 -4.63
CA ILE A 21 -8.51 18.55 -5.50
C ILE A 21 -8.20 17.53 -6.60
N PRO A 22 -8.39 17.89 -7.87
CA PRO A 22 -8.15 16.99 -8.98
C PRO A 22 -6.73 16.43 -8.95
N ARG A 23 -6.60 15.14 -9.21
CA ARG A 23 -5.32 14.48 -9.39
C ARG A 23 -4.88 14.62 -10.85
N LYS A 24 -3.57 14.56 -11.11
CA LYS A 24 -3.03 14.52 -12.49
C LYS A 24 -3.61 13.36 -13.31
N ARG A 25 -3.98 12.27 -12.65
CA ARG A 25 -4.61 11.10 -13.27
C ARG A 25 -6.01 10.92 -12.73
N GLY A 26 -6.97 10.93 -13.63
CA GLY A 26 -8.38 10.69 -13.37
C GLY A 26 -8.85 9.33 -13.89
N ILE A 27 -10.14 9.09 -13.78
CA ILE A 27 -10.82 7.90 -14.30
C ILE A 27 -11.35 8.25 -15.68
N ASP A 28 -10.74 7.65 -16.72
CA ASP A 28 -11.12 7.91 -18.13
C ASP A 28 -12.08 6.83 -18.67
N SER A 29 -12.18 5.67 -18.00
CA SER A 29 -12.98 4.54 -18.45
C SER A 29 -14.12 4.22 -17.47
N PRO A 30 -15.30 3.84 -17.97
CA PRO A 30 -16.42 3.47 -17.13
C PRO A 30 -16.19 2.17 -16.33
N LYS A 31 -15.26 1.33 -16.74
CA LYS A 31 -14.86 0.13 -16.00
C LYS A 31 -13.38 0.25 -15.62
N THR A 32 -13.10 0.62 -14.36
CA THR A 32 -11.74 0.93 -13.93
C THR A 32 -11.40 0.25 -12.59
N ILE A 33 -10.20 -0.31 -12.52
CA ILE A 33 -9.56 -0.72 -11.27
C ILE A 33 -8.53 0.34 -10.88
N ILE A 34 -8.80 1.05 -9.80
CA ILE A 34 -7.84 2.00 -9.21
C ILE A 34 -7.01 1.24 -8.19
N TYR A 35 -5.72 1.11 -8.42
CA TYR A 35 -4.83 0.48 -7.46
C TYR A 35 -3.74 1.45 -7.00
N GLY A 36 -3.21 1.21 -5.79
CA GLY A 36 -2.17 2.07 -5.23
C GLY A 36 -1.98 1.82 -3.74
N VAL A 37 -0.90 2.38 -3.21
CA VAL A 37 -0.54 2.23 -1.80
C VAL A 37 -1.60 2.85 -0.87
N LEU A 38 -1.57 2.48 0.40
CA LEU A 38 -2.37 3.10 1.46
C LEU A 38 -2.15 4.63 1.45
N ASN A 39 -3.19 5.43 1.71
CA ASN A 39 -3.17 6.90 1.70
C ASN A 39 -2.73 7.53 0.35
N SER A 40 -2.89 6.83 -0.79
CA SER A 40 -2.67 7.44 -2.11
C SER A 40 -3.86 8.25 -2.63
N GLY A 41 -5.01 8.23 -1.93
CA GLY A 41 -6.20 9.02 -2.28
C GLY A 41 -7.24 8.28 -3.12
N LYS A 42 -7.18 6.94 -3.25
CA LYS A 42 -8.12 6.13 -4.04
C LYS A 42 -9.59 6.40 -3.70
N SER A 43 -9.94 6.31 -2.41
CA SER A 43 -11.31 6.57 -1.96
C SER A 43 -11.77 8.02 -2.22
N ALA A 44 -10.84 8.98 -2.24
CA ALA A 44 -11.16 10.36 -2.57
C ALA A 44 -11.50 10.51 -4.06
N VAL A 45 -10.74 9.85 -4.95
CA VAL A 45 -11.03 9.82 -6.39
C VAL A 45 -12.38 9.16 -6.65
N LEU A 46 -12.69 8.02 -6.00
CA LEU A 46 -13.99 7.37 -6.09
C LEU A 46 -15.14 8.29 -5.67
N LYS A 47 -15.00 8.96 -4.52
CA LYS A 47 -16.03 9.86 -4.01
C LYS A 47 -16.22 11.08 -4.89
N ASN A 48 -15.16 11.57 -5.54
CA ASN A 48 -15.30 12.64 -6.52
C ASN A 48 -16.12 12.19 -7.73
N GLU A 49 -15.87 10.99 -8.27
CA GLU A 49 -16.70 10.42 -9.34
C GLU A 49 -18.18 10.29 -8.93
N ILE A 50 -18.42 9.85 -7.70
CA ILE A 50 -19.76 9.72 -7.13
C ILE A 50 -20.46 11.08 -7.07
N SER A 51 -19.76 12.16 -6.71
CA SER A 51 -20.35 13.50 -6.54
C SER A 51 -20.91 14.10 -7.85
N GLU A 52 -20.47 13.58 -8.99
CA GLU A 52 -20.94 14.01 -10.32
C GLU A 52 -22.18 13.23 -10.80
N LEU A 53 -22.61 12.21 -10.07
CA LEU A 53 -23.70 11.33 -10.43
C LEU A 53 -24.96 11.58 -9.57
N LYS A 54 -26.10 11.12 -10.03
CA LYS A 54 -27.34 11.17 -9.23
C LYS A 54 -27.32 10.10 -8.16
N LYS A 55 -27.75 10.44 -6.95
CA LYS A 55 -27.72 9.56 -5.77
C LYS A 55 -28.49 8.25 -5.98
N ASP A 56 -29.62 8.30 -6.68
CA ASP A 56 -30.48 7.15 -6.97
C ASP A 56 -29.91 6.19 -8.05
N GLU A 57 -28.87 6.63 -8.79
CA GLU A 57 -28.19 5.81 -9.79
C GLU A 57 -26.93 5.08 -9.26
N ILE A 58 -26.60 5.21 -7.96
CA ILE A 58 -25.32 4.79 -7.39
C ILE A 58 -25.49 3.75 -6.30
N LEU A 59 -24.69 2.69 -6.34
CA LEU A 59 -24.39 1.85 -5.19
C LEU A 59 -22.89 1.95 -4.86
N TYR A 60 -22.57 2.51 -3.67
CA TYR A 60 -21.21 2.58 -3.15
C TYR A 60 -21.06 1.67 -1.94
N LEU A 61 -20.11 0.74 -1.99
CA LEU A 61 -19.79 -0.18 -0.92
C LEU A 61 -18.31 -0.02 -0.53
N ASN A 62 -18.08 0.42 0.70
CA ASN A 62 -16.75 0.40 1.27
C ASN A 62 -16.52 -0.94 1.97
N LEU A 63 -15.74 -1.83 1.36
CA LEU A 63 -15.52 -3.20 1.83
C LEU A 63 -14.69 -3.28 3.13
N ALA A 64 -14.12 -2.17 3.59
CA ALA A 64 -13.50 -2.04 4.91
C ALA A 64 -14.47 -1.49 5.98
N ASP A 65 -15.77 -1.36 5.68
CA ASP A 65 -16.78 -0.97 6.66
C ASP A 65 -17.13 -2.16 7.55
N LEU A 66 -16.99 -2.01 8.88
CA LEU A 66 -17.22 -3.07 9.86
C LEU A 66 -18.65 -3.66 9.78
N ARG A 67 -19.63 -2.88 9.34
CA ARG A 67 -21.01 -3.35 9.16
C ARG A 67 -21.13 -4.35 8.00
N LEU A 68 -20.23 -4.30 7.02
CA LEU A 68 -20.09 -5.33 5.97
C LEU A 68 -19.28 -6.53 6.45
N GLU A 69 -18.31 -6.33 7.38
CA GLU A 69 -17.52 -7.42 7.97
C GLU A 69 -18.38 -8.36 8.83
N GLU A 70 -19.37 -7.87 9.57
CA GLU A 70 -20.28 -8.72 10.33
C GLU A 70 -21.07 -9.66 9.42
N ALA A 71 -21.49 -9.20 8.26
CA ALA A 71 -22.15 -10.03 7.26
C ALA A 71 -21.22 -11.14 6.69
N VAL A 72 -19.92 -10.86 6.64
CA VAL A 72 -18.88 -11.82 6.20
C VAL A 72 -18.43 -12.74 7.33
N ALA A 73 -18.39 -12.28 8.58
CA ALA A 73 -17.90 -13.02 9.75
C ALA A 73 -18.91 -14.02 10.32
N ASN A 74 -20.21 -13.72 10.28
CA ASN A 74 -21.25 -14.56 10.84
C ASN A 74 -21.33 -15.97 10.19
N ASP A 75 -20.96 -16.10 8.91
CA ASP A 75 -20.92 -17.41 8.25
C ASP A 75 -19.76 -18.30 8.75
N ALA A 76 -18.66 -17.72 9.24
CA ALA A 76 -17.56 -18.51 9.80
C ALA A 76 -17.93 -19.13 11.15
N ILE A 77 -18.72 -18.44 11.97
CA ILE A 77 -19.24 -18.96 13.25
C ILE A 77 -20.33 -20.01 12.99
N PHE A 78 -21.16 -19.83 11.96
CA PHE A 78 -22.23 -20.77 11.61
C PHE A 78 -21.65 -22.03 10.94
N ALA A 79 -20.64 -21.94 10.10
CA ALA A 79 -19.93 -23.09 9.51
C ALA A 79 -19.19 -23.89 10.59
N ALA A 80 -18.56 -23.24 11.56
CA ALA A 80 -17.92 -23.90 12.69
C ALA A 80 -18.93 -24.61 13.61
N ARG A 81 -20.16 -24.10 13.78
CA ARG A 81 -21.23 -24.75 14.53
C ARG A 81 -21.82 -25.95 13.81
N ASN A 82 -21.95 -25.90 12.49
CA ASN A 82 -22.53 -27.00 11.70
C ASN A 82 -21.54 -28.13 11.45
N SER A 83 -20.21 -27.87 11.44
CA SER A 83 -19.19 -28.92 11.39
C SER A 83 -18.94 -29.60 12.75
N ALA A 84 -19.39 -29.02 13.85
CA ALA A 84 -19.31 -29.59 15.20
C ALA A 84 -20.54 -30.45 15.59
N GLY A 85 -21.49 -30.63 14.68
CA GLY A 85 -22.78 -31.28 14.94
C GLY A 85 -22.76 -32.81 15.13
N ASP A 86 -21.62 -33.50 14.97
CA ASP A 86 -21.54 -34.97 15.06
C ASP A 86 -20.51 -35.51 16.09
N THR A 87 -20.00 -34.66 16.97
CA THR A 87 -19.24 -35.15 18.14
C THR A 87 -19.93 -34.68 19.42
N LYS A 88 -20.42 -35.63 20.19
CA LYS A 88 -21.02 -35.41 21.52
C LYS A 88 -20.16 -34.47 22.35
N ALA A 89 -20.63 -33.25 22.56
CA ALA A 89 -20.08 -32.32 23.52
C ALA A 89 -20.37 -32.90 24.92
N SER A 90 -19.33 -33.34 25.62
CA SER A 90 -19.37 -33.54 27.06
C SER A 90 -19.49 -32.15 27.70
N GLU A 91 -20.53 -32.02 28.50
CA GLU A 91 -20.86 -30.83 29.32
C GLU A 91 -19.62 -30.29 30.05
N ILE A 92 -19.16 -29.11 29.66
CA ILE A 92 -18.26 -28.31 30.48
C ILE A 92 -19.14 -27.43 31.34
N ASN A 93 -19.11 -27.71 32.66
CA ASN A 93 -19.92 -27.08 33.69
C ASN A 93 -19.59 -25.57 33.79
N GLU A 94 -20.58 -24.74 33.60
CA GLU A 94 -20.49 -23.26 33.78
C GLU A 94 -20.06 -22.82 35.19
N HIS A 95 -19.92 -23.73 36.12
CA HIS A 95 -19.53 -23.43 37.52
C HIS A 95 -18.01 -23.29 37.76
N GLU A 96 -17.14 -23.68 36.79
CA GLU A 96 -15.69 -23.53 36.96
C GLU A 96 -15.18 -22.17 36.46
N ILE A 97 -15.88 -21.47 35.57
CA ILE A 97 -15.47 -20.17 35.07
C ILE A 97 -15.67 -19.03 36.09
N SER A 98 -16.58 -19.23 37.06
CA SER A 98 -16.89 -18.20 38.06
C SER A 98 -15.92 -18.18 39.25
N ARG A 99 -15.00 -19.15 39.36
CA ARG A 99 -14.05 -19.23 40.48
C ARG A 99 -12.68 -18.63 40.21
N GLU A 100 -12.32 -18.41 38.95
CA GLU A 100 -11.04 -17.76 38.60
C GLU A 100 -11.08 -16.23 38.56
N ALA A 101 -12.25 -15.62 38.55
CA ALA A 101 -12.42 -14.16 38.49
C ALA A 101 -12.35 -13.43 39.84
N THR A 102 -12.13 -14.14 40.97
CA THR A 102 -12.09 -13.54 42.31
C THR A 102 -10.75 -13.68 43.03
N LEU A 103 -9.66 -14.00 42.32
CA LEU A 103 -8.33 -14.21 42.94
C LEU A 103 -7.26 -13.19 42.52
N ASP A 104 -7.65 -12.10 41.88
CA ASP A 104 -6.73 -11.04 41.41
C ASP A 104 -6.68 -9.79 42.30
N ALA A 105 -6.82 -9.97 43.60
CA ALA A 105 -6.56 -8.88 44.56
C ALA A 105 -5.74 -9.42 45.72
N GLU A 106 -4.46 -9.53 45.59
CA GLU A 106 -3.38 -9.68 46.56
C GLU A 106 -2.35 -10.69 46.05
N ILE A 107 -1.27 -10.22 45.42
CA ILE A 107 0.08 -10.80 45.54
C ILE A 107 1.05 -9.85 44.81
N SER A 108 1.64 -8.97 45.58
CA SER A 108 2.97 -8.41 45.30
C SER A 108 3.99 -9.48 45.69
N ASP A 109 5.03 -9.63 44.85
CA ASP A 109 6.22 -10.44 45.12
C ASP A 109 6.10 -11.96 44.95
N THR A 110 6.36 -12.46 43.75
CA THR A 110 7.24 -13.63 43.50
C THR A 110 7.21 -14.03 42.02
N GLY A 111 8.21 -13.58 41.26
CA GLY A 111 8.41 -13.90 39.83
C GLY A 111 8.89 -15.33 39.53
N GLN A 112 8.68 -16.31 40.39
CA GLN A 112 9.16 -17.68 40.18
C GLN A 112 8.06 -18.74 39.93
N PHE A 113 6.81 -18.48 40.24
CA PHE A 113 5.74 -19.48 40.05
C PHE A 113 5.15 -19.52 38.62
N TYR A 114 5.31 -18.46 37.80
CA TYR A 114 4.81 -18.42 36.42
C TYR A 114 5.59 -19.26 35.42
N ARG A 115 6.80 -19.73 35.74
CA ARG A 115 7.62 -20.53 34.82
C ARG A 115 7.37 -22.03 34.80
N ALA A 116 6.70 -22.58 35.79
CA ALA A 116 6.44 -24.02 35.92
C ALA A 116 5.11 -24.48 35.27
N ALA A 117 4.05 -23.66 35.29
CA ALA A 117 2.75 -24.01 34.74
C ALA A 117 2.73 -23.92 33.18
N VAL A 118 3.52 -23.02 32.57
CA VAL A 118 3.55 -22.81 31.12
C VAL A 118 4.25 -23.93 30.33
N LYS A 119 5.00 -24.84 30.98
CA LYS A 119 5.75 -25.90 30.28
C LYS A 119 4.95 -27.15 29.93
N ASN A 120 3.89 -27.46 30.65
CA ASN A 120 3.09 -28.67 30.38
C ASN A 120 1.93 -28.45 29.42
N ASP A 121 1.34 -27.27 29.36
CA ASP A 121 0.24 -26.95 28.43
C ASP A 121 0.71 -26.70 26.96
N THR A 122 1.98 -26.34 26.80
CA THR A 122 2.56 -26.02 25.48
C THR A 122 2.67 -27.24 24.54
N LYS A 123 2.65 -28.47 25.06
CA LYS A 123 2.78 -29.69 24.23
C LYS A 123 1.43 -30.18 23.72
N ILE A 124 0.36 -30.01 24.47
CA ILE A 124 -1.00 -30.37 24.08
C ILE A 124 -1.57 -29.32 23.11
N ILE A 125 -1.30 -28.05 23.37
CA ILE A 125 -1.70 -26.94 22.47
C ILE A 125 -0.97 -27.00 21.13
N LYS A 126 0.30 -27.45 21.08
CA LYS A 126 1.06 -27.56 19.82
C LYS A 126 0.52 -28.64 18.85
N ASN A 127 0.03 -29.75 19.33
CA ASN A 127 -0.51 -30.81 18.47
C ASN A 127 -1.95 -30.50 18.03
N ALA A 128 -2.74 -29.84 18.85
CA ALA A 128 -4.07 -29.38 18.49
C ALA A 128 -4.00 -28.21 17.49
N SER A 129 -3.06 -27.29 17.64
CA SER A 129 -2.90 -26.15 16.72
C SER A 129 -2.35 -26.53 15.34
N LEU A 130 -1.47 -27.53 15.21
CA LEU A 130 -1.00 -27.97 13.89
C LEU A 130 -2.09 -28.68 13.05
N ASN A 131 -2.91 -29.51 13.71
CA ASN A 131 -4.06 -30.13 13.03
C ASN A 131 -5.16 -29.11 12.74
N TYR A 132 -5.36 -28.10 13.60
CA TYR A 132 -6.29 -27.01 13.38
C TYR A 132 -5.86 -26.11 12.20
N ILE A 133 -4.57 -25.79 12.08
CA ILE A 133 -4.01 -24.96 11.00
C ILE A 133 -4.10 -25.69 9.63
N ASN A 134 -3.88 -27.00 9.59
CA ASN A 134 -3.96 -27.75 8.33
C ASN A 134 -5.42 -28.01 7.89
N ASN A 135 -6.34 -28.23 8.82
CA ASN A 135 -7.77 -28.32 8.52
C ASN A 135 -8.39 -26.93 8.25
N ALA A 136 -7.91 -25.86 8.90
CA ALA A 136 -8.33 -24.51 8.62
C ALA A 136 -7.93 -24.04 7.21
N LYS A 137 -6.72 -24.35 6.74
CA LYS A 137 -6.28 -23.94 5.38
C LYS A 137 -7.10 -24.57 4.25
N ASN A 138 -7.56 -25.83 4.43
CA ASN A 138 -8.41 -26.50 3.44
C ASN A 138 -9.90 -26.09 3.56
N ALA A 139 -10.36 -25.74 4.76
CA ALA A 139 -11.69 -25.17 5.00
C ALA A 139 -11.75 -23.69 4.60
N GLU A 140 -10.65 -22.94 4.76
CA GLU A 140 -10.56 -21.53 4.38
C GLU A 140 -10.69 -21.30 2.87
N SER A 141 -10.09 -22.12 2.01
CA SER A 141 -10.20 -21.93 0.55
C SER A 141 -11.61 -22.17 0.02
N GLY A 142 -12.30 -23.21 0.49
CA GLY A 142 -13.71 -23.45 0.16
C GLY A 142 -14.65 -22.41 0.82
N GLY A 143 -14.31 -21.95 2.02
CA GLY A 143 -15.07 -20.93 2.75
C GLY A 143 -15.01 -19.55 2.12
N ILE A 144 -13.84 -19.11 1.64
CA ILE A 144 -13.68 -17.81 0.96
C ILE A 144 -14.46 -17.80 -0.36
N LYS A 145 -14.38 -18.87 -1.14
CA LYS A 145 -15.12 -18.97 -2.41
C LYS A 145 -16.61 -18.85 -2.20
N ASN A 146 -17.21 -19.67 -1.35
CA ASN A 146 -18.64 -19.66 -1.08
C ASN A 146 -19.12 -18.31 -0.52
N ARG A 147 -18.31 -17.67 0.34
CA ARG A 147 -18.59 -16.31 0.84
C ARG A 147 -18.58 -15.28 -0.27
N SER A 148 -17.57 -15.31 -1.13
CA SER A 148 -17.45 -14.39 -2.26
C SER A 148 -18.62 -14.56 -3.24
N GLU A 149 -18.97 -15.80 -3.58
CA GLU A 149 -20.11 -16.09 -4.46
C GLU A 149 -21.44 -15.61 -3.86
N ASN A 150 -21.67 -15.84 -2.57
CA ASN A 150 -22.86 -15.38 -1.88
C ASN A 150 -22.92 -13.84 -1.83
N PHE A 151 -21.82 -13.18 -1.45
CA PHE A 151 -21.73 -11.72 -1.38
C PHE A 151 -22.05 -11.07 -2.75
N PHE A 152 -21.42 -11.55 -3.82
CA PHE A 152 -21.68 -11.00 -5.15
C PHE A 152 -23.04 -11.36 -5.71
N ARG A 153 -23.63 -12.51 -5.34
CA ARG A 153 -24.99 -12.86 -5.70
C ARG A 153 -25.98 -11.89 -5.08
N GLU A 154 -25.86 -11.57 -3.80
CA GLU A 154 -26.75 -10.64 -3.10
C GLU A 154 -26.68 -9.23 -3.69
N ILE A 155 -25.49 -8.75 -4.05
CA ILE A 155 -25.34 -7.48 -4.78
C ILE A 155 -26.07 -7.55 -6.13
N LYS A 156 -25.92 -8.65 -6.87
CA LYS A 156 -26.56 -8.82 -8.17
C LYS A 156 -28.09 -8.83 -8.06
N GLU A 157 -28.64 -9.51 -7.06
CA GLU A 157 -30.10 -9.55 -6.78
C GLU A 157 -30.59 -8.15 -6.38
N PHE A 158 -29.82 -7.42 -5.56
CA PHE A 158 -30.16 -6.04 -5.19
C PHE A 158 -30.17 -5.10 -6.39
N LEU A 159 -29.17 -5.19 -7.26
CA LEU A 159 -29.12 -4.39 -8.50
C LEU A 159 -30.26 -4.72 -9.45
N ALA A 160 -30.67 -5.99 -9.54
CA ALA A 160 -31.82 -6.42 -10.35
C ALA A 160 -33.16 -5.90 -9.81
N ALA A 161 -33.28 -5.77 -8.49
CA ALA A 161 -34.47 -5.19 -7.84
C ALA A 161 -34.49 -3.65 -7.88
N ASN A 162 -33.40 -2.98 -8.24
CA ASN A 162 -33.28 -1.53 -8.29
C ASN A 162 -32.67 -1.11 -9.63
N GLU A 163 -33.45 -1.24 -10.71
CA GLU A 163 -33.02 -1.02 -12.10
C GLU A 163 -32.49 0.41 -12.38
N GLN A 164 -32.84 1.39 -11.54
CA GLN A 164 -32.32 2.75 -11.62
C GLN A 164 -30.83 2.84 -11.29
N ILE A 165 -30.28 1.87 -10.54
CA ILE A 165 -28.84 1.85 -10.20
C ILE A 165 -28.04 1.46 -11.45
N SER A 166 -27.29 2.40 -11.97
CA SER A 166 -26.49 2.23 -13.18
C SER A 166 -24.98 2.24 -12.90
N SER A 167 -24.57 2.56 -11.67
CA SER A 167 -23.18 2.73 -11.27
C SER A 167 -22.88 2.01 -9.95
N LEU A 168 -21.84 1.15 -9.97
CA LEU A 168 -21.35 0.41 -8.80
C LEU A 168 -19.92 0.83 -8.48
N PHE A 169 -19.66 1.11 -7.20
CA PHE A 169 -18.36 1.45 -6.67
C PHE A 169 -18.01 0.50 -5.51
N LEU A 170 -16.93 -0.28 -5.68
CA LEU A 170 -16.38 -1.11 -4.62
C LEU A 170 -15.08 -0.48 -4.12
N ASP A 171 -15.10 0.07 -2.93
CA ASP A 171 -13.92 0.68 -2.33
C ASP A 171 -13.22 -0.29 -1.37
N ASN A 172 -11.89 -0.23 -1.31
CA ASN A 172 -11.02 -1.08 -0.47
C ASN A 172 -11.16 -2.59 -0.73
N PHE A 173 -11.33 -3.00 -1.99
CA PHE A 173 -11.34 -4.42 -2.34
C PHE A 173 -10.01 -5.08 -1.98
N SER A 174 -10.08 -6.27 -1.36
CA SER A 174 -8.92 -7.08 -0.96
C SER A 174 -9.04 -8.49 -1.54
N SER A 175 -8.03 -8.92 -2.29
CA SER A 175 -7.91 -10.30 -2.79
C SER A 175 -7.60 -11.33 -1.69
N ALA A 176 -7.35 -10.90 -0.45
CA ALA A 176 -7.25 -11.78 0.70
C ALA A 176 -8.63 -12.15 1.26
N ASP A 177 -9.63 -11.27 1.08
CA ASP A 177 -10.97 -11.42 1.64
C ASP A 177 -11.97 -11.99 0.61
N PHE A 178 -11.71 -11.75 -0.69
CA PHE A 178 -12.58 -12.15 -1.79
C PHE A 178 -11.84 -12.94 -2.87
N GLU A 179 -12.50 -13.97 -3.41
CA GLU A 179 -11.97 -14.73 -4.52
C GLU A 179 -12.12 -13.97 -5.85
N ILE A 180 -11.02 -13.84 -6.60
CA ILE A 180 -10.96 -13.09 -7.86
C ILE A 180 -11.87 -13.72 -8.92
N SER A 181 -11.98 -15.06 -8.98
CA SER A 181 -12.84 -15.76 -9.94
C SER A 181 -14.33 -15.42 -9.72
N SER A 182 -14.77 -15.29 -8.48
CA SER A 182 -16.13 -14.88 -8.12
C SER A 182 -16.40 -13.43 -8.54
N LEU A 183 -15.42 -12.53 -8.33
CA LEU A 183 -15.52 -11.15 -8.81
C LEU A 183 -15.54 -11.08 -10.34
N GLN A 184 -14.76 -11.88 -11.05
CA GLN A 184 -14.78 -11.94 -12.51
C GLN A 184 -16.13 -12.37 -13.06
N SER A 185 -16.69 -13.45 -12.49
CA SER A 185 -18.02 -13.97 -12.87
C SER A 185 -19.12 -12.94 -12.62
N PHE A 186 -19.04 -12.26 -11.48
CA PHE A 186 -19.96 -11.18 -11.13
C PHE A 186 -19.85 -10.01 -12.12
N ALA A 187 -18.64 -9.50 -12.35
CA ALA A 187 -18.41 -8.36 -13.23
C ALA A 187 -18.81 -8.64 -14.69
N GLY A 188 -18.58 -9.88 -15.17
CA GLY A 188 -18.98 -10.31 -16.52
C GLY A 188 -20.50 -10.40 -16.72
N GLY A 189 -21.26 -10.62 -15.64
CA GLY A 189 -22.71 -10.73 -15.66
C GLY A 189 -23.47 -9.42 -15.44
N LEU A 190 -22.80 -8.29 -15.29
CA LEU A 190 -23.40 -6.98 -15.02
C LEU A 190 -23.43 -6.08 -16.26
N ASN A 191 -24.58 -5.46 -16.49
CA ASN A 191 -24.76 -4.41 -17.50
C ASN A 191 -24.90 -3.05 -16.82
N LEU A 192 -23.78 -2.52 -16.29
CA LEU A 192 -23.71 -1.22 -15.64
C LEU A 192 -23.06 -0.20 -16.55
N LYS A 193 -23.52 1.06 -16.46
CA LYS A 193 -22.87 2.20 -17.14
C LYS A 193 -21.50 2.45 -16.55
N ARG A 194 -21.32 2.25 -15.23
CA ARG A 194 -20.05 2.47 -14.53
C ARG A 194 -19.81 1.40 -13.47
N PHE A 195 -18.62 0.82 -13.46
CA PHE A 195 -18.18 -0.09 -12.42
C PHE A 195 -16.71 0.17 -12.06
N ILE A 196 -16.48 0.72 -10.87
CA ILE A 196 -15.16 1.13 -10.42
C ILE A 196 -14.79 0.39 -9.13
N ILE A 197 -13.57 -0.13 -9.09
CA ILE A 197 -13.05 -0.88 -7.95
C ILE A 197 -11.77 -0.19 -7.46
N SER A 198 -11.67 0.11 -6.17
CA SER A 198 -10.40 0.51 -5.57
C SER A 198 -9.76 -0.64 -4.80
N THR A 199 -8.45 -0.79 -4.93
CA THR A 199 -7.69 -1.84 -4.26
C THR A 199 -6.25 -1.41 -3.95
N ARG A 200 -5.57 -2.13 -3.05
CA ARG A 200 -4.12 -2.04 -2.89
C ARG A 200 -3.37 -3.05 -3.76
N ASP A 201 -4.05 -4.09 -4.22
CA ASP A 201 -3.47 -5.18 -4.99
C ASP A 201 -3.16 -4.76 -6.43
N LYS A 202 -1.88 -4.56 -6.74
CA LYS A 202 -1.45 -4.23 -8.10
C LYS A 202 -1.60 -5.38 -9.10
N GLU A 203 -1.88 -6.59 -8.63
CA GLU A 203 -2.02 -7.78 -9.48
C GLU A 203 -3.47 -8.06 -9.88
N LEU A 204 -4.44 -7.35 -9.26
CA LEU A 204 -5.85 -7.48 -9.64
C LEU A 204 -6.06 -7.04 -11.09
N VAL A 205 -6.53 -7.97 -11.92
CA VAL A 205 -6.87 -7.76 -13.34
C VAL A 205 -8.24 -8.36 -13.61
N LEU A 206 -9.13 -7.60 -14.23
CA LEU A 206 -10.43 -8.07 -14.68
C LEU A 206 -10.59 -7.81 -16.19
N PRO A 207 -11.15 -8.76 -16.97
CA PRO A 207 -11.41 -8.54 -18.38
C PRO A 207 -12.32 -7.34 -18.62
N GLY A 208 -11.95 -6.46 -19.54
CA GLY A 208 -12.71 -5.26 -19.89
C GLY A 208 -12.61 -4.09 -18.90
N PHE A 209 -11.72 -4.19 -17.89
CA PHE A 209 -11.43 -3.09 -17.00
C PHE A 209 -10.08 -2.44 -17.34
N GLU A 210 -10.05 -1.12 -17.39
CA GLU A 210 -8.82 -0.36 -17.40
C GLU A 210 -8.19 -0.32 -16.00
N ARG A 211 -6.87 -0.13 -15.95
CA ARG A 211 -6.12 -0.09 -14.69
C ARG A 211 -5.49 1.26 -14.51
N LEU A 212 -5.86 1.93 -13.44
CA LEU A 212 -5.33 3.21 -13.03
C LEU A 212 -4.46 3.04 -11.78
N GLU A 213 -3.14 3.26 -11.92
CA GLU A 213 -2.27 3.38 -10.75
C GLU A 213 -2.38 4.78 -10.15
N LEU A 214 -2.81 4.87 -8.90
CA LEU A 214 -2.84 6.10 -8.14
C LEU A 214 -1.66 6.15 -7.17
N LEU A 215 -0.66 6.96 -7.51
CA LEU A 215 0.53 7.21 -6.70
C LEU A 215 0.19 8.15 -5.53
N PRO A 216 1.00 8.22 -4.47
CA PRO A 216 1.00 9.35 -3.55
C PRO A 216 1.15 10.68 -4.29
N LEU A 217 0.84 11.80 -3.65
CA LEU A 217 0.96 13.11 -4.27
C LEU A 217 2.39 13.36 -4.76
N SER A 218 2.54 13.82 -6.00
CA SER A 218 3.77 14.43 -6.50
C SER A 218 3.97 15.81 -5.87
N PHE A 219 5.16 16.38 -6.01
CA PHE A 219 5.42 17.75 -5.55
C PHE A 219 4.48 18.75 -6.21
N GLU A 220 4.21 18.62 -7.50
CA GLU A 220 3.28 19.49 -8.22
C GLU A 220 1.84 19.36 -7.69
N GLU A 221 1.35 18.13 -7.48
CA GLU A 221 0.04 17.92 -6.87
C GLU A 221 0.00 18.49 -5.44
N PHE A 222 1.08 18.33 -4.65
CA PHE A 222 1.17 18.85 -3.30
C PHE A 222 1.07 20.39 -3.26
N ILE A 223 1.77 21.11 -4.13
CA ILE A 223 1.68 22.57 -4.19
C ILE A 223 0.31 23.05 -4.69
N ALA A 224 -0.38 22.28 -5.53
CA ALA A 224 -1.74 22.60 -5.95
C ALA A 224 -2.76 22.59 -4.80
N PHE A 225 -2.46 21.90 -3.68
CA PHE A 225 -3.25 21.98 -2.44
C PHE A 225 -2.98 23.25 -1.62
N ASP A 226 -1.89 23.97 -1.89
CA ASP A 226 -1.57 25.18 -1.15
C ASP A 226 -2.41 26.38 -1.62
N LYS A 227 -3.36 26.77 -0.77
CA LYS A 227 -4.22 27.94 -1.00
C LYS A 227 -3.58 29.26 -0.54
N ARG A 228 -2.41 29.20 0.11
CA ARG A 228 -1.78 30.36 0.75
C ARG A 228 -0.72 31.02 -0.11
N HIS A 229 -0.39 30.44 -1.27
CA HIS A 229 0.66 30.90 -2.17
C HIS A 229 2.02 31.07 -1.47
N ASN A 230 2.37 30.07 -0.65
CA ASN A 230 3.64 30.06 0.06
C ASN A 230 4.84 30.06 -0.91
N GLU A 231 5.98 30.56 -0.45
CA GLU A 231 7.21 30.50 -1.20
C GLU A 231 7.63 29.05 -1.49
N ILE A 232 8.21 28.82 -2.65
CA ILE A 232 8.57 27.47 -3.14
C ILE A 232 9.50 26.71 -2.16
N ASN A 233 10.43 27.40 -1.51
CA ASN A 233 11.33 26.79 -0.52
C ASN A 233 10.57 26.29 0.73
N SER A 234 9.55 27.03 1.15
CA SER A 234 8.66 26.62 2.24
C SER A 234 7.84 25.42 1.84
N MET A 235 7.37 25.36 0.59
CA MET A 235 6.63 24.25 0.03
C MET A 235 7.49 22.98 -0.10
N ILE A 236 8.75 23.10 -0.53
CA ILE A 236 9.71 21.98 -0.55
C ILE A 236 9.90 21.43 0.87
N SER A 237 10.13 22.32 1.84
CA SER A 237 10.33 21.92 3.23
C SER A 237 9.09 21.22 3.81
N ALA A 238 7.90 21.74 3.52
CA ALA A 238 6.63 21.13 3.91
C ALA A 238 6.41 19.77 3.25
N PHE A 239 6.62 19.65 1.94
CA PHE A 239 6.49 18.40 1.21
C PHE A 239 7.42 17.32 1.76
N LEU A 240 8.69 17.67 1.95
CA LEU A 240 9.66 16.75 2.52
C LEU A 240 9.30 16.34 3.96
N ALA A 241 8.72 17.23 4.76
CA ALA A 241 8.33 16.91 6.13
C ALA A 241 7.03 16.08 6.21
N GLN A 242 6.02 16.46 5.44
CA GLN A 242 4.68 15.87 5.52
C GLN A 242 4.54 14.59 4.69
N GLY A 243 5.36 14.40 3.66
CA GLY A 243 5.23 13.28 2.73
C GLY A 243 4.13 13.46 1.69
N GLY A 244 4.04 12.50 0.75
CA GLY A 244 3.09 12.52 -0.36
C GLY A 244 1.74 11.87 -0.05
N GLY A 245 1.38 11.59 1.21
CA GLY A 245 0.08 11.04 1.55
C GLY A 245 -1.06 11.97 1.16
N ALA A 246 -2.04 11.49 0.40
CA ALA A 246 -3.10 12.33 -0.15
C ALA A 246 -3.99 13.01 0.91
N LYS A 247 -4.04 12.48 2.12
CA LYS A 247 -4.77 13.07 3.24
C LYS A 247 -3.94 14.06 4.05
N ASN A 248 -2.61 14.00 3.95
CA ASN A 248 -1.69 14.78 4.78
C ASN A 248 -1.90 16.31 4.67
N PRO A 249 -2.14 16.91 3.48
CA PRO A 249 -2.41 18.36 3.37
C PRO A 249 -3.64 18.85 4.14
N PHE A 250 -4.54 17.94 4.54
CA PHE A 250 -5.76 18.26 5.29
C PHE A 250 -5.62 18.03 6.81
N ILE A 251 -4.45 17.58 7.27
CA ILE A 251 -4.16 17.26 8.67
C ILE A 251 -3.17 18.31 9.19
N ALA A 252 -3.33 18.72 10.45
CA ALA A 252 -2.36 19.62 11.07
C ALA A 252 -0.95 18.97 11.06
N PRO A 253 0.10 19.70 10.70
CA PRO A 253 1.45 19.14 10.55
C PRO A 253 1.95 18.35 11.77
N ALA A 254 1.55 18.75 12.98
CA ALA A 254 1.91 18.07 14.23
C ALA A 254 1.23 16.69 14.38
N GLU A 255 0.10 16.45 13.73
CA GLU A 255 -0.71 15.24 13.84
C GLU A 255 -0.42 14.22 12.73
N ILE A 256 0.28 14.63 11.66
CA ILE A 256 0.54 13.76 10.49
C ILE A 256 1.29 12.48 10.91
N LEU A 257 2.28 12.60 11.77
CA LEU A 257 3.06 11.45 12.22
C LEU A 257 2.18 10.42 12.94
N GLU A 258 1.34 10.86 13.86
CA GLU A 258 0.42 9.99 14.60
C GLU A 258 -0.61 9.35 13.67
N PHE A 259 -1.16 10.13 12.76
CA PHE A 259 -2.08 9.63 11.73
C PHE A 259 -1.44 8.55 10.87
N GLU A 260 -0.25 8.78 10.31
CA GLU A 260 0.45 7.80 9.47
C GLU A 260 0.84 6.53 10.26
N GLN A 261 1.24 6.67 11.53
CA GLN A 261 1.51 5.52 12.40
C GLN A 261 0.23 4.74 12.70
N SER A 262 -0.89 5.40 12.92
CA SER A 262 -2.20 4.75 13.13
C SER A 262 -2.64 3.96 11.90
N LEU A 263 -2.43 4.51 10.69
CA LEU A 263 -2.69 3.79 9.45
C LEU A 263 -1.84 2.53 9.32
N LEU A 264 -0.55 2.59 9.68
CA LEU A 264 0.32 1.41 9.63
C LEU A 264 -0.12 0.34 10.64
N THR A 265 -0.41 0.73 11.88
CA THR A 265 -0.82 -0.22 12.93
C THR A 265 -2.19 -0.84 12.67
N ALA A 266 -3.10 -0.12 11.99
CA ALA A 266 -4.40 -0.66 11.58
C ALA A 266 -4.30 -1.67 10.42
N ASN A 267 -3.25 -1.59 9.57
CA ASN A 267 -3.14 -2.39 8.35
C ASN A 267 -2.05 -3.47 8.38
N PHE A 268 -1.14 -3.41 9.35
CA PHE A 268 0.00 -4.32 9.45
C PHE A 268 0.18 -4.86 10.86
N SER A 269 0.46 -6.15 10.97
CA SER A 269 0.85 -6.76 12.22
C SER A 269 2.19 -6.19 12.73
N ARG A 270 2.44 -6.34 14.04
CA ARG A 270 3.70 -5.91 14.65
C ARG A 270 4.94 -6.52 13.95
N THR A 271 4.84 -7.76 13.51
CA THR A 271 5.93 -8.45 12.78
C THR A 271 6.16 -7.81 11.41
N GLU A 272 5.11 -7.51 10.66
CA GLU A 272 5.21 -6.84 9.36
C GLU A 272 5.80 -5.43 9.51
N ILE A 273 5.42 -4.67 10.54
CA ILE A 273 6.00 -3.36 10.85
C ILE A 273 7.50 -3.47 11.16
N LEU A 274 7.93 -4.51 11.87
CA LEU A 274 9.36 -4.74 12.11
C LEU A 274 10.11 -5.05 10.80
N ILE A 275 9.53 -5.85 9.91
CA ILE A 275 10.09 -6.12 8.59
C ILE A 275 10.17 -4.82 7.76
N LEU A 276 9.12 -4.01 7.73
CA LEU A 276 9.10 -2.68 7.10
C LEU A 276 10.23 -1.79 7.63
N LYS A 277 10.44 -1.80 8.94
CA LYS A 277 11.51 -1.02 9.58
C LYS A 277 12.91 -1.47 9.13
N GLU A 278 13.15 -2.76 9.00
CA GLU A 278 14.41 -3.28 8.47
C GLU A 278 14.59 -2.93 6.96
N CYS A 279 13.50 -2.86 6.18
CA CYS A 279 13.53 -2.42 4.78
C CYS A 279 14.12 -1.01 4.60
N LEU A 280 14.03 -0.12 5.61
CA LEU A 280 14.59 1.23 5.55
C LEU A 280 16.11 1.26 5.30
N SER A 281 16.83 0.22 5.74
CA SER A 281 18.28 0.10 5.51
C SER A 281 18.62 -0.11 4.03
N PHE A 282 17.68 -0.64 3.24
CA PHE A 282 17.85 -0.99 1.83
C PHE A 282 17.34 0.09 0.87
N VAL A 283 16.81 1.20 1.36
CA VAL A 283 16.41 2.32 0.48
C VAL A 283 17.62 2.79 -0.32
N HIS A 284 17.45 2.85 -1.65
CA HIS A 284 18.51 3.20 -2.62
C HIS A 284 19.72 2.24 -2.59
N ALA A 285 19.59 1.06 -2.00
CA ALA A 285 20.63 0.06 -1.87
C ALA A 285 20.15 -1.32 -2.32
N ALA A 286 21.09 -2.22 -2.57
CA ALA A 286 20.81 -3.60 -2.97
C ALA A 286 20.06 -4.34 -1.87
N PHE A 287 18.86 -4.83 -2.21
CA PHE A 287 17.95 -5.50 -1.29
C PHE A 287 18.35 -6.96 -1.02
N SER A 288 18.09 -7.41 0.20
CA SER A 288 18.23 -8.81 0.60
C SER A 288 17.26 -9.20 1.72
N ALA A 289 16.25 -9.98 1.42
CA ALA A 289 15.31 -10.53 2.40
C ALA A 289 16.02 -11.41 3.45
N ASN A 290 17.09 -12.13 3.06
CA ASN A 290 17.87 -12.93 4.01
C ASN A 290 18.58 -12.08 5.08
N LYS A 291 19.07 -10.88 4.72
CA LYS A 291 19.65 -9.95 5.71
C LYS A 291 18.60 -9.46 6.70
N ILE A 292 17.36 -9.20 6.24
CA ILE A 292 16.23 -8.84 7.13
C ILE A 292 15.95 -9.98 8.10
N TYR A 293 15.84 -11.22 7.60
CA TYR A 293 15.63 -12.39 8.44
C TYR A 293 16.76 -12.53 9.48
N THR A 294 18.01 -12.40 9.07
CA THR A 294 19.16 -12.51 9.97
C THR A 294 19.17 -11.42 11.06
N ALA A 295 18.77 -10.20 10.71
CA ALA A 295 18.67 -9.08 11.66
C ALA A 295 17.52 -9.25 12.68
N LEU A 296 16.39 -9.84 12.26
CA LEU A 296 15.22 -10.02 13.12
C LEU A 296 15.25 -11.29 13.96
N LYS A 297 15.85 -12.37 13.46
CA LYS A 297 15.89 -13.68 14.13
C LYS A 297 16.37 -13.65 15.59
N PRO A 298 17.41 -12.87 15.99
CA PRO A 298 17.81 -12.75 17.39
C PRO A 298 16.82 -12.02 18.29
N ARG A 299 15.94 -11.20 17.71
CA ARG A 299 15.05 -10.26 18.43
C ARG A 299 13.63 -10.78 18.58
N ILE A 300 13.16 -11.55 17.61
CA ILE A 300 11.80 -12.09 17.58
C ILE A 300 11.78 -13.51 17.00
N LYS A 301 10.75 -14.27 17.35
CA LYS A 301 10.49 -15.58 16.74
C LYS A 301 9.90 -15.34 15.34
N ILE A 302 10.67 -15.59 14.29
CA ILE A 302 10.26 -15.39 12.89
C ILE A 302 10.84 -16.50 12.01
N SER A 303 10.09 -16.92 10.98
CA SER A 303 10.55 -17.84 9.94
C SER A 303 11.06 -17.07 8.71
N LYS A 304 11.84 -17.73 7.86
CA LYS A 304 12.21 -17.17 6.55
C LYS A 304 10.98 -16.91 5.70
N ASP A 305 10.06 -17.88 5.67
CA ASP A 305 8.85 -17.81 4.84
C ASP A 305 7.96 -16.62 5.25
N ALA A 306 7.86 -16.31 6.55
CA ALA A 306 7.15 -15.13 7.02
C ALA A 306 7.79 -13.82 6.49
N VAL A 307 9.14 -13.72 6.46
CA VAL A 307 9.83 -12.56 5.89
C VAL A 307 9.58 -12.45 4.39
N TYR A 308 9.76 -13.55 3.64
CA TYR A 308 9.56 -13.55 2.19
C TYR A 308 8.10 -13.27 1.82
N GLY A 309 7.14 -13.89 2.53
CA GLY A 309 5.70 -13.65 2.34
C GLY A 309 5.32 -12.20 2.60
N THR A 310 5.83 -11.60 3.69
CA THR A 310 5.61 -10.17 3.97
C THR A 310 6.20 -9.28 2.88
N ILE A 311 7.42 -9.54 2.42
CA ILE A 311 8.04 -8.75 1.33
C ILE A 311 7.21 -8.85 0.05
N ALA A 312 6.74 -10.04 -0.32
CA ALA A 312 5.87 -10.23 -1.48
C ALA A 312 4.53 -9.48 -1.33
N LYS A 313 3.92 -9.53 -0.14
CA LYS A 313 2.71 -8.74 0.18
C LYS A 313 2.96 -7.25 0.03
N LEU A 314 4.04 -6.73 0.62
CA LEU A 314 4.38 -5.31 0.55
C LEU A 314 4.64 -4.83 -0.88
N GLU A 315 5.26 -5.67 -1.72
CA GLU A 315 5.47 -5.39 -3.15
C GLU A 315 4.14 -5.42 -3.92
N ARG A 316 3.29 -6.41 -3.67
CA ARG A 316 1.96 -6.53 -4.29
C ARG A 316 1.04 -5.36 -3.93
N GLU A 317 1.09 -4.90 -2.68
CA GLU A 317 0.32 -3.74 -2.20
C GLU A 317 0.98 -2.38 -2.50
N ASN A 318 2.03 -2.35 -3.32
CA ASN A 318 2.76 -1.14 -3.70
C ASN A 318 3.39 -0.36 -2.52
N PHE A 319 3.60 -0.97 -1.35
CA PHE A 319 4.33 -0.33 -0.26
C PHE A 319 5.81 -0.17 -0.58
N ILE A 320 6.41 -1.25 -1.12
CA ILE A 320 7.79 -1.26 -1.60
C ILE A 320 7.83 -1.54 -3.10
N ARG A 321 8.85 -1.02 -3.74
CA ARG A 321 9.13 -1.20 -5.16
C ARG A 321 10.57 -1.58 -5.36
N PHE A 322 10.80 -2.42 -6.34
CA PHE A 322 12.13 -2.88 -6.69
C PHE A 322 12.57 -2.30 -8.03
N LEU A 323 13.73 -1.65 -8.01
CA LEU A 323 14.38 -1.11 -9.18
C LEU A 323 15.46 -2.09 -9.67
N SER A 324 15.33 -2.55 -10.91
CA SER A 324 16.27 -3.50 -11.53
C SER A 324 17.47 -2.78 -12.14
N LYS A 325 18.61 -3.47 -12.21
CA LYS A 325 19.76 -2.99 -12.98
C LYS A 325 19.51 -3.22 -14.49
N VAL A 326 19.84 -2.23 -15.32
CA VAL A 326 19.68 -2.37 -16.76
C VAL A 326 20.53 -3.52 -17.31
N GLY A 327 19.94 -4.37 -18.17
CA GLY A 327 20.62 -5.52 -18.77
C GLY A 327 20.99 -6.67 -17.83
N GLU A 328 20.75 -6.54 -16.53
CA GLU A 328 21.12 -7.55 -15.51
C GLU A 328 19.96 -7.84 -14.55
N PRO A 329 18.84 -8.44 -15.00
CA PRO A 329 17.64 -8.63 -14.16
C PRO A 329 17.87 -9.58 -12.98
N ALA A 330 18.86 -10.46 -13.05
CA ALA A 330 19.25 -11.38 -11.97
C ALA A 330 20.07 -10.72 -10.86
N ARG A 331 20.59 -9.51 -11.07
CA ARG A 331 21.30 -8.75 -10.04
C ARG A 331 20.35 -8.29 -8.93
N ALA A 332 20.93 -8.05 -7.76
CA ALA A 332 20.19 -7.51 -6.63
C ALA A 332 19.50 -6.18 -6.99
N LYS A 333 18.19 -6.14 -6.82
CA LYS A 333 17.37 -4.96 -7.07
C LYS A 333 17.57 -3.94 -5.94
N LYS A 334 17.45 -2.66 -6.24
CA LYS A 334 17.38 -1.59 -5.23
C LYS A 334 15.95 -1.46 -4.72
N LEU A 335 15.77 -1.23 -3.41
CA LEU A 335 14.46 -1.02 -2.81
C LEU A 335 14.13 0.46 -2.69
N TYR A 336 12.87 0.79 -2.91
CA TYR A 336 12.26 2.10 -2.64
C TYR A 336 10.88 1.93 -2.01
N PHE A 337 10.43 2.93 -1.26
CA PHE A 337 9.07 2.99 -0.76
C PHE A 337 8.22 3.87 -1.68
N SER A 338 6.94 3.53 -1.86
CA SER A 338 6.01 4.43 -2.55
C SER A 338 5.70 5.69 -1.74
N HIS A 339 5.74 5.60 -0.40
CA HIS A 339 5.75 6.75 0.49
C HIS A 339 7.18 7.06 0.91
N PHE A 340 7.75 8.16 0.45
CA PHE A 340 9.13 8.52 0.71
C PHE A 340 9.43 8.92 2.17
N ASN A 341 8.40 9.24 2.97
CA ASN A 341 8.52 9.60 4.38
C ASN A 341 8.44 8.39 5.34
N MET A 342 8.46 7.14 4.84
CA MET A 342 8.43 5.93 5.68
C MET A 342 9.52 5.92 6.75
N ARG A 343 10.66 6.55 6.49
CA ARG A 343 11.74 6.63 7.48
C ARG A 343 11.33 7.44 8.70
N GLU A 344 10.71 8.59 8.50
CA GLU A 344 10.25 9.46 9.58
C GLU A 344 9.14 8.82 10.40
N ILE A 345 8.28 8.06 9.74
CA ILE A 345 7.16 7.34 10.39
C ILE A 345 7.67 6.19 11.28
N LEU A 346 8.69 5.45 10.81
CA LEU A 346 9.13 4.21 11.45
C LEU A 346 10.36 4.36 12.35
N THR A 347 11.12 5.45 12.26
CA THR A 347 12.35 5.65 13.05
C THR A 347 12.70 7.12 13.25
N SER A 348 13.32 7.43 14.38
CA SER A 348 13.90 8.75 14.65
C SER A 348 15.24 9.00 13.94
N LYS A 349 15.84 7.95 13.34
CA LYS A 349 17.13 8.07 12.65
C LYS A 349 16.95 8.74 11.30
N LYS A 350 17.50 9.95 11.15
CA LYS A 350 17.48 10.70 9.89
C LYS A 350 18.53 10.16 8.92
N ASP A 351 18.19 10.16 7.63
CA ASP A 351 19.10 9.86 6.53
C ASP A 351 18.58 10.60 5.30
N PHE A 352 19.06 11.83 5.14
CA PHE A 352 18.58 12.72 4.07
C PHE A 352 18.88 12.14 2.69
N SER A 353 20.04 11.54 2.48
CA SER A 353 20.42 11.02 1.17
C SER A 353 19.47 9.91 0.70
N LYS A 354 19.11 8.98 1.57
CA LYS A 354 18.14 7.92 1.26
C LYS A 354 16.74 8.47 1.07
N LYS A 355 16.32 9.42 1.90
CA LYS A 355 15.03 10.09 1.75
C LYS A 355 14.94 10.80 0.41
N PHE A 356 15.93 11.62 0.09
CA PHE A 356 15.95 12.39 -1.15
C PHE A 356 15.96 11.48 -2.39
N ALA A 357 16.73 10.39 -2.36
CA ALA A 357 16.68 9.37 -3.42
C ALA A 357 15.28 8.75 -3.57
N ASN A 358 14.59 8.51 -2.45
CA ASN A 358 13.23 7.95 -2.49
C ASN A 358 12.21 8.97 -3.01
N VAL A 359 12.35 10.25 -2.64
CA VAL A 359 11.50 11.33 -3.20
C VAL A 359 11.63 11.37 -4.72
N LEU A 360 12.86 11.44 -5.23
CA LEU A 360 13.09 11.48 -6.68
C LEU A 360 12.57 10.24 -7.40
N PHE A 361 12.69 9.07 -6.79
CA PHE A 361 12.08 7.86 -7.33
C PHE A 361 10.55 7.98 -7.43
N CYS A 362 9.89 8.52 -6.39
CA CYS A 362 8.44 8.75 -6.41
C CYS A 362 8.02 9.74 -7.51
N GLU A 363 8.75 10.84 -7.69
CA GLU A 363 8.49 11.78 -8.80
C GLU A 363 8.63 11.10 -10.17
N LEU A 364 9.68 10.31 -10.38
CA LEU A 364 9.92 9.60 -11.64
C LEU A 364 8.85 8.54 -11.95
N LEU A 365 8.20 7.94 -10.94
CA LEU A 365 7.07 7.02 -11.16
C LEU A 365 5.91 7.70 -11.89
N GLY A 366 5.73 9.02 -11.68
CA GLY A 366 4.74 9.84 -12.38
C GLY A 366 4.85 9.80 -13.90
N LEU A 367 6.05 9.56 -14.45
CA LEU A 367 6.32 9.51 -15.90
C LEU A 367 5.75 8.26 -16.59
N ASN A 368 5.28 7.27 -15.82
CA ASN A 368 4.70 6.03 -16.35
C ASN A 368 5.58 5.31 -17.38
N THR A 369 6.89 5.30 -17.16
CA THR A 369 7.87 4.65 -18.02
C THR A 369 8.76 3.69 -17.24
N SER A 370 9.46 2.80 -17.91
CA SER A 370 10.39 1.89 -17.28
C SER A 370 11.59 2.63 -16.70
N ILE A 371 11.88 2.40 -15.43
CA ILE A 371 13.00 2.98 -14.72
C ILE A 371 13.97 1.85 -14.33
N PHE A 372 15.26 2.09 -14.50
CA PHE A 372 16.35 1.19 -14.14
C PHE A 372 17.44 1.94 -13.38
N TYR A 373 18.41 1.25 -12.82
CA TYR A 373 19.66 1.85 -12.36
C TYR A 373 20.85 1.25 -13.12
N THR A 374 21.97 1.96 -13.11
CA THR A 374 23.24 1.46 -13.65
C THR A 374 24.34 1.57 -12.59
N LYS A 375 25.58 1.28 -12.96
CA LYS A 375 26.72 1.54 -12.11
C LYS A 375 26.98 3.05 -11.96
N GLU A 376 26.72 3.79 -13.03
CA GLU A 376 27.05 5.22 -13.18
C GLU A 376 25.88 6.14 -12.85
N LEU A 377 24.63 5.66 -13.03
CA LEU A 377 23.39 6.43 -12.89
C LEU A 377 22.52 5.89 -11.74
N ASP A 378 21.96 6.80 -10.96
CA ASP A 378 20.99 6.44 -9.92
C ASP A 378 19.69 5.96 -10.54
N PHE A 379 19.22 6.67 -11.60
CA PHE A 379 18.09 6.25 -12.42
C PHE A 379 18.43 6.39 -13.91
N TYR A 380 17.90 5.46 -14.69
CA TYR A 380 17.99 5.44 -16.14
C TYR A 380 16.64 5.13 -16.74
N LEU A 381 16.17 5.99 -17.63
CA LEU A 381 14.88 5.91 -18.31
C LEU A 381 15.13 5.77 -19.82
N PRO A 382 15.20 4.52 -20.34
CA PRO A 382 15.56 4.27 -21.74
C PRO A 382 14.63 4.95 -22.74
N ALA A 383 13.32 4.89 -22.50
CA ALA A 383 12.31 5.48 -23.40
C ALA A 383 12.48 6.99 -23.58
N LEU A 384 13.04 7.67 -22.58
CA LEU A 384 13.31 9.11 -22.61
C LEU A 384 14.78 9.43 -22.94
N LYS A 385 15.62 8.43 -23.17
CA LYS A 385 17.08 8.56 -23.32
C LYS A 385 17.69 9.42 -22.19
N MET A 386 17.15 9.28 -21.00
CA MET A 386 17.45 10.13 -19.85
C MET A 386 18.17 9.38 -18.74
N GLY A 387 19.27 9.96 -18.26
CA GLY A 387 19.95 9.56 -17.03
C GLY A 387 19.65 10.55 -15.91
N VAL A 388 19.56 10.06 -14.66
CA VAL A 388 19.40 10.90 -13.47
C VAL A 388 20.47 10.56 -12.44
N LEU A 389 21.11 11.60 -11.91
CA LEU A 389 22.03 11.55 -10.79
C LEU A 389 21.51 12.37 -9.62
N ILE A 390 21.78 11.87 -8.42
CA ILE A 390 21.37 12.50 -7.16
C ILE A 390 22.62 13.10 -6.51
N ILE A 391 22.76 14.42 -6.56
CA ILE A 391 23.90 15.13 -5.96
C ILE A 391 23.38 16.36 -5.21
N PRO A 392 22.91 16.19 -3.96
CA PRO A 392 22.13 17.23 -3.29
C PRO A 392 22.91 18.52 -2.98
N PHE A 393 24.21 18.42 -2.67
CA PHE A 393 24.95 19.51 -2.02
C PHE A 393 26.28 19.87 -2.70
N SER A 394 26.56 19.39 -3.91
CA SER A 394 27.82 19.71 -4.62
C SER A 394 27.61 20.88 -5.59
N ASP A 395 28.67 21.67 -5.74
CA ASP A 395 28.70 22.74 -6.73
C ASP A 395 28.66 22.21 -8.16
N ALA A 396 28.19 23.06 -9.09
CA ALA A 396 28.00 22.70 -10.50
C ALA A 396 29.32 22.25 -11.15
N ASP A 397 30.45 22.85 -10.82
CA ASP A 397 31.77 22.50 -11.39
C ASP A 397 32.17 21.05 -11.02
N ILE A 398 31.94 20.65 -9.77
CA ILE A 398 32.22 19.27 -9.32
C ILE A 398 31.29 18.28 -10.05
N ILE A 399 30.04 18.66 -10.23
CA ILE A 399 29.06 17.87 -10.98
C ILE A 399 29.50 17.70 -12.44
N PHE A 400 29.97 18.75 -13.10
CA PHE A 400 30.46 18.69 -14.46
C PHE A 400 31.73 17.87 -14.62
N LEU A 401 32.62 17.85 -13.62
CA LEU A 401 33.76 16.92 -13.59
C LEU A 401 33.29 15.46 -13.53
N LYS A 402 32.25 15.16 -12.75
CA LYS A 402 31.65 13.81 -12.71
C LYS A 402 30.99 13.45 -14.03
N PHE A 403 30.27 14.40 -14.67
CA PHE A 403 29.66 14.22 -15.99
C PHE A 403 30.70 13.81 -17.02
N ARG A 404 31.85 14.52 -17.11
CA ARG A 404 32.94 14.17 -18.04
C ARG A 404 33.46 12.75 -17.82
N LYS A 405 33.56 12.29 -16.54
CA LYS A 405 34.05 10.95 -16.21
C LYS A 405 33.11 9.82 -16.65
N ILE A 406 31.79 10.07 -16.71
CA ILE A 406 30.80 9.06 -17.09
C ILE A 406 30.33 9.17 -18.55
N LEU A 407 30.88 10.10 -19.33
CA LEU A 407 30.43 10.41 -20.70
C LEU A 407 30.40 9.18 -21.60
N SER A 408 31.44 8.33 -21.54
CA SER A 408 31.50 7.08 -22.31
C SER A 408 30.40 6.08 -21.95
N ALA A 409 30.01 6.04 -20.66
CA ALA A 409 28.92 5.20 -20.20
C ALA A 409 27.56 5.74 -20.67
N LEU A 410 27.38 7.07 -20.67
CA LEU A 410 26.16 7.71 -21.17
C LEU A 410 25.94 7.43 -22.67
N LYS A 411 27.01 7.53 -23.47
CA LYS A 411 26.97 7.17 -24.89
C LYS A 411 26.56 5.72 -25.12
N ARG A 412 27.18 4.79 -24.38
CA ARG A 412 26.85 3.35 -24.47
C ARG A 412 25.38 3.06 -24.11
N LEU A 413 24.79 3.86 -23.24
CA LEU A 413 23.39 3.75 -22.81
C LEU A 413 22.43 4.54 -23.69
N ASP A 414 22.92 5.21 -24.76
CA ASP A 414 22.14 6.10 -25.65
C ASP A 414 21.43 7.23 -24.87
N VAL A 415 22.08 7.74 -23.81
CA VAL A 415 21.60 8.88 -23.03
C VAL A 415 21.90 10.17 -23.75
N THR A 416 20.89 10.97 -24.06
CA THR A 416 21.02 12.32 -24.64
C THR A 416 20.80 13.42 -23.61
N SER A 417 20.12 13.13 -22.50
CA SER A 417 19.83 14.07 -21.44
C SER A 417 20.23 13.49 -20.10
N LEU A 418 21.17 14.13 -19.41
CA LEU A 418 21.54 13.84 -18.03
C LEU A 418 20.93 14.92 -17.13
N LYS A 419 20.06 14.53 -16.21
CA LYS A 419 19.53 15.39 -15.15
C LYS A 419 20.28 15.13 -13.86
N VAL A 420 20.90 16.15 -13.30
CA VAL A 420 21.53 16.06 -11.98
C VAL A 420 20.70 16.86 -11.00
N VAL A 421 20.09 16.17 -10.04
CA VAL A 421 19.18 16.82 -9.09
C VAL A 421 19.93 17.23 -7.84
N SER A 422 19.89 18.53 -7.55
CA SER A 422 20.48 19.16 -6.36
C SER A 422 19.39 19.78 -5.47
N MET A 423 19.78 20.29 -4.32
CA MET A 423 18.85 21.05 -3.46
C MET A 423 18.74 22.54 -3.89
N ALA A 424 19.82 23.14 -4.35
CA ALA A 424 19.84 24.58 -4.63
C ALA A 424 20.61 24.97 -5.90
N ASN A 425 21.51 24.12 -6.37
CA ASN A 425 22.40 24.47 -7.48
C ASN A 425 21.72 24.26 -8.82
N SER A 426 22.01 25.15 -9.76
CA SER A 426 21.58 25.06 -11.17
C SER A 426 22.78 25.25 -12.10
N GLY A 427 22.69 24.69 -13.29
CA GLY A 427 23.71 24.85 -14.32
C GLY A 427 23.44 23.96 -15.53
N ARG A 428 24.08 24.29 -16.62
CA ARG A 428 23.97 23.53 -17.86
C ARG A 428 25.33 23.39 -18.55
N LEU A 429 25.59 22.19 -19.03
CA LEU A 429 26.77 21.89 -19.86
C LEU A 429 26.37 20.86 -20.91
N GLU A 430 26.84 21.04 -22.13
CA GLU A 430 26.67 20.09 -23.22
C GLU A 430 28.03 19.62 -23.71
N ILE A 431 28.23 18.31 -23.82
CA ILE A 431 29.43 17.69 -24.33
C ILE A 431 29.03 16.59 -25.32
N GLU A 432 29.50 16.69 -26.55
CA GLU A 432 29.33 15.64 -27.59
C GLU A 432 27.85 15.25 -27.78
N GLY A 433 26.94 16.24 -27.78
CA GLY A 433 25.51 16.06 -27.99
C GLY A 433 24.76 15.51 -26.75
N ILE A 434 25.41 15.35 -25.63
CA ILE A 434 24.77 14.99 -24.37
C ILE A 434 24.62 16.23 -23.50
N ARG A 435 23.38 16.59 -23.19
CA ARG A 435 23.05 17.72 -22.34
C ARG A 435 23.00 17.30 -20.87
N CYS A 436 23.78 17.97 -20.04
CA CYS A 436 23.77 17.84 -18.59
C CYS A 436 23.10 19.07 -17.97
N ASP A 437 21.92 18.92 -17.42
CA ASP A 437 21.21 19.97 -16.66
C ASP A 437 21.32 19.66 -15.16
N VAL A 438 21.92 20.56 -14.41
CA VAL A 438 21.89 20.58 -12.95
C VAL A 438 20.68 21.38 -12.53
N LEU A 439 19.75 20.75 -11.82
CA LEU A 439 18.45 21.33 -11.49
C LEU A 439 18.21 21.25 -9.96
N PRO A 440 17.74 22.34 -9.35
CA PRO A 440 17.13 22.26 -8.03
C PRO A 440 15.95 21.31 -8.03
N PHE A 441 15.66 20.70 -6.86
CA PHE A 441 14.60 19.69 -6.74
C PHE A 441 13.25 20.16 -7.32
N HIS A 442 12.83 21.37 -7.03
CA HIS A 442 11.54 21.88 -7.50
C HIS A 442 11.48 22.04 -9.01
N GLU A 443 12.56 22.52 -9.63
CA GLU A 443 12.63 22.63 -11.10
C GLU A 443 12.57 21.24 -11.77
N PHE A 444 13.25 20.27 -11.16
CA PHE A 444 13.18 18.89 -11.62
C PHE A 444 11.77 18.32 -11.47
N ALA A 445 11.15 18.44 -10.29
CA ALA A 445 9.83 17.88 -10.01
C ALA A 445 8.70 18.54 -10.84
N LEU A 446 8.86 19.80 -11.23
CA LEU A 446 7.90 20.55 -12.06
C LEU A 446 8.21 20.48 -13.56
N SER A 447 9.24 19.73 -13.99
CA SER A 447 9.64 19.64 -15.40
C SER A 447 8.92 18.54 -16.18
N PHE A 448 7.96 17.82 -15.57
CA PHE A 448 7.29 16.67 -16.17
C PHE A 448 5.78 16.79 -16.26
#